data_36119b39a616bbd812188d65ba0242a9
#
_entry.id   36119b39a616bbd812188d65ba0242a9
#
_cell.length_a   1.000
_cell.length_b   1.000
_cell.length_c   1.000
_cell.angle_alpha   90.00
_cell.angle_beta   90.00
_cell.angle_gamma   90.00
#
_symmetry.space_group_name_H-M   'P 1'
#
loop_
_entity.id
_entity.type
_entity.pdbx_description
1 polymer ?
#
loop_
_entity_poly.entity_id
_entity_poly.type
_entity_poly.pdbx_seq_one_letter_code
_entity_poly.pdbx_strand_id
1 'polypeptide(L)'
;MNIIENKTKVTKKDIAKFLSKAGTQNLWVVAICAAVIALLGFSVENGTLVYKNFFFLIAGLGSFAIYFIFIFVHLKKQTKNFHDIENEYVFSDDGIIVSGTAGGETEKFNIPYHQIFKVSETKDCYYVFVNSYSALILSKEQTCFSHGDADKLKKLLSMKLNPKQNQMKKG
;
A
#
# COMPACT_ATOMS: atom_id res chain seq x y z
N MET A 1 29.32 4.24 -11.15
CA MET A 1 28.04 3.52 -11.21
C MET A 1 27.64 3.13 -9.78
N ASN A 2 26.66 3.80 -9.21
CA ASN A 2 26.25 3.50 -7.83
C ASN A 2 25.19 2.38 -7.89
N ILE A 3 25.64 1.16 -7.78
CA ILE A 3 24.76 0.00 -7.65
C ILE A 3 24.31 -0.04 -6.18
N ILE A 4 23.00 -0.15 -5.94
CA ILE A 4 22.45 -0.38 -4.61
C ILE A 4 21.77 -1.74 -4.65
N GLU A 5 22.12 -2.59 -3.70
CA GLU A 5 21.58 -3.94 -3.59
C GLU A 5 20.85 -4.07 -2.27
N ASN A 6 19.62 -4.55 -2.35
CA ASN A 6 18.78 -4.80 -1.18
C ASN A 6 18.17 -6.20 -1.25
N LYS A 7 18.34 -6.97 -0.20
CA LYS A 7 17.76 -8.30 -0.05
C LYS A 7 16.71 -8.27 1.04
N THR A 8 15.45 -8.34 0.64
CA THR A 8 14.32 -8.26 1.58
C THR A 8 13.58 -9.60 1.63
N LYS A 9 13.44 -10.12 2.85
CA LYS A 9 12.52 -11.23 3.11
C LYS A 9 11.14 -10.64 3.39
N VAL A 10 10.21 -10.85 2.46
CA VAL A 10 8.82 -10.41 2.58
C VAL A 10 8.06 -11.46 3.38
N THR A 11 7.58 -11.06 4.55
CA THR A 11 6.85 -11.94 5.46
C THR A 11 5.33 -11.76 5.30
N LYS A 12 4.58 -12.74 5.81
CA LYS A 12 3.12 -12.65 5.92
C LYS A 12 2.66 -11.36 6.61
N LYS A 13 3.42 -10.88 7.61
CA LYS A 13 3.13 -9.65 8.35
C LYS A 13 3.28 -8.40 7.46
N ASP A 14 4.27 -8.40 6.57
CA ASP A 14 4.51 -7.26 5.66
C ASP A 14 3.42 -7.17 4.62
N ILE A 15 2.99 -8.30 4.07
CA ILE A 15 1.84 -8.36 3.17
C ILE A 15 0.57 -7.91 3.87
N ALA A 16 0.32 -8.35 5.11
CA ALA A 16 -0.85 -7.92 5.87
C ALA A 16 -0.84 -6.40 6.13
N LYS A 17 0.31 -5.81 6.47
CA LYS A 17 0.48 -4.36 6.63
C LYS A 17 0.22 -3.63 5.29
N PHE A 18 0.77 -4.12 4.19
CA PHE A 18 0.58 -3.55 2.87
C PHE A 18 -0.90 -3.55 2.45
N LEU A 19 -1.55 -4.71 2.54
CA LEU A 19 -2.96 -4.87 2.18
C LEU A 19 -3.90 -4.06 3.09
N SER A 20 -3.61 -3.99 4.39
CA SER A 20 -4.35 -3.16 5.33
C SER A 20 -4.26 -1.68 4.93
N LYS A 21 -3.06 -1.20 4.60
CA LYS A 21 -2.85 0.18 4.13
C LYS A 21 -3.59 0.45 2.82
N ALA A 22 -3.54 -0.48 1.88
CA ALA A 22 -4.26 -0.38 0.61
C ALA A 22 -5.78 -0.40 0.82
N GLY A 23 -6.30 -1.28 1.69
CA GLY A 23 -7.72 -1.38 2.01
C GLY A 23 -8.27 -0.15 2.74
N THR A 24 -7.45 0.50 3.59
CA THR A 24 -7.88 1.70 4.32
C THR A 24 -7.73 2.99 3.52
N GLN A 25 -7.11 2.96 2.35
CA GLN A 25 -6.88 4.15 1.54
C GLN A 25 -8.16 4.89 1.15
N ASN A 26 -9.26 4.14 0.94
CA ASN A 26 -10.57 4.68 0.56
C ASN A 26 -11.55 4.81 1.73
N LEU A 27 -11.08 4.67 2.96
CA LEU A 27 -11.95 4.70 4.15
C LEU A 27 -12.76 5.99 4.27
N TRP A 28 -12.17 7.14 3.91
CA TRP A 28 -12.84 8.42 3.92
C TRP A 28 -14.03 8.49 2.93
N VAL A 29 -13.93 7.83 1.77
CA VAL A 29 -15.04 7.74 0.79
C VAL A 29 -16.19 6.94 1.39
N VAL A 30 -15.88 5.81 2.02
CA VAL A 30 -16.90 4.98 2.69
C VAL A 30 -17.55 5.75 3.85
N ALA A 31 -16.76 6.51 4.62
CA ALA A 31 -17.29 7.35 5.70
C ALA A 31 -18.24 8.44 5.17
N ILE A 32 -17.89 9.10 4.05
CA ILE A 32 -18.77 10.08 3.40
C ILE A 32 -20.05 9.41 2.93
N CYS A 33 -19.97 8.27 2.24
CA CYS A 33 -21.17 7.54 1.78
C CYS A 33 -22.07 7.15 2.96
N ALA A 34 -21.50 6.64 4.05
CA ALA A 34 -22.25 6.29 5.25
C ALA A 34 -22.94 7.52 5.88
N ALA A 35 -22.23 8.67 5.93
CA ALA A 35 -22.78 9.93 6.42
C ALA A 35 -23.94 10.42 5.54
N VAL A 36 -23.79 10.36 4.20
CA VAL A 36 -24.87 10.72 3.26
C VAL A 36 -26.10 9.85 3.47
N ILE A 37 -25.93 8.52 3.63
CA ILE A 37 -27.03 7.62 3.92
C ILE A 37 -27.73 8.01 5.24
N ALA A 38 -26.96 8.30 6.30
CA ALA A 38 -27.51 8.72 7.57
C ALA A 38 -28.31 10.04 7.46
N LEU A 39 -27.83 10.99 6.63
CA LEU A 39 -28.50 12.28 6.42
C LEU A 39 -29.88 12.16 5.77
N LEU A 40 -30.16 11.07 5.02
CA LEU A 40 -31.47 10.82 4.43
C LEU A 40 -32.56 10.61 5.49
N GLY A 41 -32.19 10.38 6.74
CA GLY A 41 -33.14 10.28 7.86
C GLY A 41 -33.72 11.61 8.33
N PHE A 42 -33.20 12.76 7.88
CA PHE A 42 -33.68 14.08 8.24
C PHE A 42 -34.89 14.51 7.38
N SER A 43 -35.83 15.21 7.99
CA SER A 43 -36.92 15.92 7.32
C SER A 43 -37.13 17.29 7.93
N VAL A 44 -37.71 18.21 7.17
CA VAL A 44 -38.05 19.55 7.66
C VAL A 44 -39.51 19.59 8.09
N GLU A 45 -39.78 19.91 9.36
CA GLU A 45 -41.13 20.10 9.90
C GLU A 45 -41.20 21.47 10.57
N ASN A 46 -42.21 22.23 10.19
CA ASN A 46 -42.45 23.58 10.73
C ASN A 46 -41.21 24.48 10.72
N GLY A 47 -40.34 24.34 9.68
CA GLY A 47 -39.07 25.10 9.56
C GLY A 47 -37.94 24.57 10.41
N THR A 48 -38.10 23.48 11.15
CA THR A 48 -37.04 22.83 11.95
C THR A 48 -36.62 21.51 11.33
N LEU A 49 -35.33 21.22 11.42
CA LEU A 49 -34.76 19.96 10.93
C LEU A 49 -34.95 18.88 12.00
N VAL A 50 -35.72 17.83 11.69
CA VAL A 50 -36.04 16.75 12.61
C VAL A 50 -35.55 15.43 12.04
N TYR A 51 -34.92 14.60 12.86
CA TYR A 51 -34.47 13.26 12.47
C TYR A 51 -35.64 12.27 12.69
N LYS A 52 -36.27 11.81 11.60
CA LYS A 52 -37.45 10.97 11.68
C LYS A 52 -37.23 9.48 11.45
N ASN A 53 -36.21 9.14 10.67
CA ASN A 53 -36.06 7.77 10.23
C ASN A 53 -34.70 7.18 10.66
N PHE A 54 -34.70 6.58 11.85
CA PHE A 54 -33.52 5.90 12.42
C PHE A 54 -33.01 4.73 11.58
N PHE A 55 -33.82 4.20 10.65
CA PHE A 55 -33.36 3.17 9.73
C PHE A 55 -32.12 3.63 8.91
N PHE A 56 -32.12 4.88 8.43
CA PHE A 56 -31.00 5.39 7.66
C PHE A 56 -29.72 5.57 8.51
N LEU A 57 -29.85 5.88 9.81
CA LEU A 57 -28.72 5.90 10.71
C LEU A 57 -28.10 4.50 10.87
N ILE A 58 -28.95 3.51 11.12
CA ILE A 58 -28.53 2.11 11.27
C ILE A 58 -27.93 1.59 9.97
N ALA A 59 -28.52 1.93 8.82
CA ALA A 59 -28.01 1.54 7.50
C ALA A 59 -26.63 2.16 7.21
N GLY A 60 -26.43 3.44 7.55
CA GLY A 60 -25.16 4.12 7.41
C GLY A 60 -24.06 3.49 8.28
N LEU A 61 -24.34 3.26 9.56
CA LEU A 61 -23.40 2.60 10.48
C LEU A 61 -23.14 1.14 10.06
N GLY A 62 -24.19 0.43 9.63
CA GLY A 62 -24.10 -0.95 9.15
C GLY A 62 -23.23 -1.09 7.91
N SER A 63 -23.34 -0.18 6.94
CA SER A 63 -22.52 -0.17 5.73
C SER A 63 -21.03 0.00 6.07
N PHE A 64 -20.72 0.86 7.04
CA PHE A 64 -19.37 1.05 7.54
C PHE A 64 -18.81 -0.20 8.20
N ALA A 65 -19.60 -0.86 9.06
CA ALA A 65 -19.21 -2.11 9.71
C ALA A 65 -18.97 -3.24 8.70
N ILE A 66 -19.85 -3.39 7.69
CA ILE A 66 -19.73 -4.39 6.63
C ILE A 66 -18.43 -4.18 5.85
N TYR A 67 -18.05 -2.94 5.57
CA TYR A 67 -16.80 -2.63 4.88
C TYR A 67 -15.57 -3.11 5.66
N PHE A 68 -15.52 -2.92 6.99
CA PHE A 68 -14.45 -3.43 7.83
C PHE A 68 -14.38 -4.95 7.86
N ILE A 69 -15.55 -5.59 7.97
CA ILE A 69 -15.63 -7.06 7.92
C ILE A 69 -15.08 -7.56 6.58
N PHE A 70 -15.47 -6.92 5.49
CA PHE A 70 -15.00 -7.28 4.14
C PHE A 70 -13.47 -7.14 4.03
N ILE A 71 -12.88 -6.02 4.47
CA ILE A 71 -11.43 -5.85 4.49
C ILE A 71 -10.77 -6.96 5.31
N PHE A 72 -11.27 -7.24 6.52
CA PHE A 72 -10.68 -8.23 7.41
C PHE A 72 -10.72 -9.65 6.80
N VAL A 73 -11.85 -10.04 6.24
CA VAL A 73 -12.01 -11.34 5.57
C VAL A 73 -11.09 -11.44 4.35
N HIS A 74 -11.00 -10.37 3.55
CA HIS A 74 -10.13 -10.32 2.38
C HIS A 74 -8.65 -10.44 2.76
N LEU A 75 -8.20 -9.69 3.78
CA LEU A 75 -6.85 -9.79 4.33
C LEU A 75 -6.52 -11.21 4.79
N LYS A 76 -7.42 -11.81 5.57
CA LYS A 76 -7.25 -13.17 6.09
C LYS A 76 -7.15 -14.20 4.95
N LYS A 77 -7.97 -14.05 3.91
CA LYS A 77 -7.96 -14.94 2.74
C LYS A 77 -6.67 -14.82 1.96
N GLN A 78 -6.21 -13.61 1.67
CA GLN A 78 -4.99 -13.38 0.89
C GLN A 78 -3.72 -13.82 1.64
N THR A 79 -3.69 -13.64 2.96
CA THR A 79 -2.52 -14.01 3.76
C THR A 79 -2.50 -15.48 4.18
N LYS A 80 -3.59 -16.24 4.00
CA LYS A 80 -3.69 -17.62 4.49
C LYS A 80 -2.63 -18.54 3.90
N ASN A 81 -2.43 -18.44 2.58
CA ASN A 81 -1.53 -19.32 1.82
C ASN A 81 -0.22 -18.62 1.43
N PHE A 82 0.06 -17.47 2.03
CA PHE A 82 1.29 -16.76 1.73
C PHE A 82 2.48 -17.43 2.42
N HIS A 83 3.50 -17.76 1.64
CA HIS A 83 4.79 -18.22 2.11
C HIS A 83 5.77 -17.06 2.05
N ASP A 84 6.71 -17.02 2.99
CA ASP A 84 7.75 -16.01 2.98
C ASP A 84 8.54 -16.08 1.66
N ILE A 85 8.72 -14.93 1.03
CA ILE A 85 9.42 -14.81 -0.26
C ILE A 85 10.68 -13.98 -0.02
N GLU A 86 11.80 -14.46 -0.51
CA GLU A 86 13.04 -13.73 -0.49
C GLU A 86 13.25 -13.06 -1.85
N ASN A 87 13.27 -11.72 -1.83
CA ASN A 87 13.47 -10.91 -3.03
C ASN A 87 14.79 -10.17 -2.92
N GLU A 88 15.54 -10.19 -4.01
CA GLU A 88 16.76 -9.41 -4.18
C GLU A 88 16.51 -8.32 -5.22
N TYR A 89 16.86 -7.09 -4.87
CA TYR A 89 16.66 -5.91 -5.67
C TYR A 89 18.01 -5.26 -5.98
N VAL A 90 18.31 -5.10 -7.25
CA VAL A 90 19.50 -4.41 -7.73
C VAL A 90 19.08 -3.14 -8.47
N PHE A 91 19.41 -1.99 -7.89
CA PHE A 91 19.12 -0.69 -8.47
C PHE A 91 20.29 -0.26 -9.35
N SER A 92 20.01 -0.09 -10.63
CA SER A 92 20.97 0.39 -11.65
C SER A 92 20.57 1.77 -12.18
N ASP A 93 21.33 2.29 -13.13
CA ASP A 93 20.96 3.57 -13.79
C ASP A 93 19.69 3.48 -14.64
N ASP A 94 19.36 2.30 -15.16
CA ASP A 94 18.26 2.08 -16.11
C ASP A 94 16.96 1.59 -15.47
N GLY A 95 17.06 0.98 -14.26
CA GLY A 95 15.89 0.42 -13.61
C GLY A 95 16.23 -0.42 -12.39
N ILE A 96 15.23 -1.18 -11.94
CA ILE A 96 15.30 -2.09 -10.80
C ILE A 96 15.27 -3.52 -11.34
N ILE A 97 16.35 -4.26 -11.13
CA ILE A 97 16.37 -5.69 -11.41
C ILE A 97 15.85 -6.39 -10.15
N VAL A 98 14.80 -7.19 -10.31
CA VAL A 98 14.18 -7.95 -9.23
C VAL A 98 14.46 -9.43 -9.47
N SER A 99 15.04 -10.09 -8.48
CA SER A 99 15.21 -11.54 -8.45
C SER A 99 14.41 -12.08 -7.29
N GLY A 100 13.39 -12.87 -7.55
CA GLY A 100 12.53 -13.50 -6.54
C GLY A 100 12.68 -15.01 -6.58
N THR A 101 12.82 -15.65 -5.43
CA THR A 101 12.82 -17.10 -5.32
C THR A 101 11.52 -17.57 -4.68
N ALA A 102 10.69 -18.23 -5.46
CA ALA A 102 9.45 -18.83 -5.00
C ALA A 102 9.43 -20.33 -5.42
N GLY A 103 9.21 -21.22 -4.46
CA GLY A 103 9.12 -22.65 -4.76
C GLY A 103 10.37 -23.31 -5.34
N GLY A 104 11.55 -22.68 -5.18
CA GLY A 104 12.83 -23.20 -5.71
C GLY A 104 13.19 -22.68 -7.10
N GLU A 105 12.31 -21.98 -7.78
CA GLU A 105 12.60 -21.31 -9.06
C GLU A 105 12.91 -19.83 -8.80
N THR A 106 13.97 -19.33 -9.45
CA THR A 106 14.36 -17.93 -9.39
C THR A 106 13.90 -17.23 -10.66
N GLU A 107 12.94 -16.37 -10.53
CA GLU A 107 12.53 -15.47 -11.60
C GLU A 107 13.30 -14.15 -11.52
N LYS A 108 13.71 -13.63 -12.67
CA LYS A 108 14.43 -12.37 -12.78
C LYS A 108 13.78 -11.48 -13.82
N PHE A 109 13.43 -10.27 -13.43
CA PHE A 109 12.84 -9.28 -14.33
C PHE A 109 13.37 -7.88 -14.05
N ASN A 110 13.34 -7.01 -15.07
CA ASN A 110 13.79 -5.64 -14.98
C ASN A 110 12.60 -4.69 -15.08
N ILE A 111 12.54 -3.72 -14.16
CA ILE A 111 11.52 -2.67 -14.11
C ILE A 111 12.19 -1.33 -14.37
N PRO A 112 12.05 -0.74 -15.55
CA PRO A 112 12.55 0.60 -15.84
C PRO A 112 11.86 1.65 -14.94
N TYR A 113 12.59 2.72 -14.54
CA TYR A 113 12.05 3.74 -13.64
C TYR A 113 10.78 4.43 -14.18
N HIS A 114 10.64 4.57 -15.50
CA HIS A 114 9.46 5.17 -16.10
C HIS A 114 8.19 4.32 -15.96
N GLN A 115 8.33 3.01 -15.71
CA GLN A 115 7.21 2.08 -15.46
C GLN A 115 6.79 2.05 -13.98
N ILE A 116 7.54 2.68 -13.09
CA ILE A 116 7.16 2.78 -11.69
C ILE A 116 5.95 3.71 -11.59
N PHE A 117 4.85 3.19 -11.04
CA PHE A 117 3.63 3.97 -10.84
C PHE A 117 3.80 5.02 -9.75
N LYS A 118 4.31 4.61 -8.59
CA LYS A 118 4.64 5.50 -7.45
C LYS A 118 5.54 4.80 -6.45
N VAL A 119 6.23 5.59 -5.63
CA VAL A 119 6.97 5.10 -4.45
C VAL A 119 6.40 5.74 -3.20
N SER A 120 6.09 4.94 -2.21
CA SER A 120 5.60 5.38 -0.89
C SER A 120 6.55 4.90 0.19
N GLU A 121 6.86 5.80 1.13
CA GLU A 121 7.74 5.52 2.26
C GLU A 121 6.94 5.29 3.54
N THR A 122 7.36 4.29 4.31
CA THR A 122 6.92 4.08 5.70
C THR A 122 8.13 4.13 6.63
N LYS A 123 7.91 3.92 7.93
CA LYS A 123 9.01 3.87 8.90
C LYS A 123 10.01 2.75 8.56
N ASP A 124 9.50 1.58 8.19
CA ASP A 124 10.28 0.35 8.10
C ASP A 124 10.62 -0.05 6.65
N CYS A 125 9.82 0.41 5.66
CA CYS A 125 9.91 -0.07 4.29
C CYS A 125 9.67 1.03 3.26
N TYR A 126 10.19 0.83 2.03
CA TYR A 126 9.71 1.47 0.82
C TYR A 126 8.77 0.53 0.08
N TYR A 127 7.64 1.06 -0.41
CA TYR A 127 6.74 0.38 -1.32
C TYR A 127 6.90 0.99 -2.71
N VAL A 128 7.46 0.23 -3.63
CA VAL A 128 7.64 0.63 -5.04
C VAL A 128 6.51 0.02 -5.83
N PHE A 129 5.50 0.82 -6.14
CA PHE A 129 4.32 0.37 -6.88
C PHE A 129 4.62 0.29 -8.37
N VAL A 130 4.41 -0.86 -8.96
CA VAL A 130 4.49 -1.09 -10.42
C VAL A 130 3.14 -0.86 -11.10
N ASN A 131 2.05 -0.95 -10.32
CA ASN A 131 0.69 -0.57 -10.73
C ASN A 131 -0.11 -0.17 -9.49
N SER A 132 -1.43 0.05 -9.64
CA SER A 132 -2.30 0.46 -8.52
C SER A 132 -2.44 -0.58 -7.40
N TYR A 133 -2.15 -1.86 -7.68
CA TYR A 133 -2.43 -2.98 -6.79
C TYR A 133 -1.20 -3.79 -6.38
N SER A 134 -0.09 -3.65 -7.12
CA SER A 134 1.12 -4.44 -6.91
C SER A 134 2.29 -3.54 -6.56
N ALA A 135 3.02 -3.91 -5.51
CA ALA A 135 4.20 -3.19 -5.09
C ALA A 135 5.33 -4.14 -4.68
N LEU A 136 6.56 -3.73 -4.96
CA LEU A 136 7.74 -4.31 -4.36
C LEU A 136 7.87 -3.76 -2.94
N ILE A 137 8.22 -4.62 -1.99
CA ILE A 137 8.44 -4.25 -0.59
C ILE A 137 9.92 -4.31 -0.31
N LEU A 138 10.52 -3.16 0.01
CA LEU A 138 11.95 -3.05 0.32
C LEU A 138 12.11 -2.64 1.78
N SER A 139 12.80 -3.48 2.56
CA SER A 139 13.14 -3.14 3.94
C SER A 139 14.16 -2.00 3.98
N LYS A 140 14.01 -1.13 4.99
CA LYS A 140 14.97 -0.05 5.29
C LYS A 140 16.05 -0.48 6.29
N GLU A 141 15.97 -1.71 6.80
CA GLU A 141 16.98 -2.24 7.71
C GLU A 141 18.34 -2.34 7.01
N GLN A 142 19.37 -1.86 7.66
CA GLN A 142 20.74 -1.86 7.09
C GLN A 142 21.23 -3.28 6.77
N THR A 143 20.79 -4.27 7.52
CA THR A 143 21.10 -5.70 7.28
C THR A 143 20.57 -6.23 5.97
N CYS A 144 19.56 -5.57 5.38
CA CYS A 144 19.00 -5.93 4.09
C CYS A 144 19.79 -5.35 2.91
N PHE A 145 20.78 -4.47 3.15
CA PHE A 145 21.61 -3.89 2.10
C PHE A 145 22.96 -4.61 2.05
N SER A 146 23.25 -5.30 0.94
CA SER A 146 24.59 -5.80 0.63
C SER A 146 25.48 -4.70 0.06
N HIS A 147 24.86 -3.73 -0.63
CA HIS A 147 25.54 -2.54 -1.16
C HIS A 147 24.66 -1.30 -1.03
N GLY A 148 25.20 -0.23 -0.44
CA GLY A 148 24.45 1.00 -0.20
C GLY A 148 23.74 1.03 1.15
N ASP A 149 22.73 1.88 1.25
CA ASP A 149 21.89 2.09 2.42
C ASP A 149 20.53 2.72 2.04
N ALA A 150 19.63 2.83 3.01
CA ALA A 150 18.29 3.36 2.78
C ALA A 150 18.29 4.83 2.31
N ASP A 151 19.25 5.65 2.77
CA ASP A 151 19.34 7.07 2.40
C ASP A 151 19.86 7.23 0.96
N LYS A 152 20.84 6.44 0.56
CA LYS A 152 21.32 6.40 -0.83
C LYS A 152 20.22 5.92 -1.76
N LEU A 153 19.44 4.90 -1.36
CA LEU A 153 18.28 4.43 -2.11
C LEU A 153 17.24 5.53 -2.25
N LYS A 154 16.90 6.22 -1.16
CA LYS A 154 15.96 7.36 -1.19
C LYS A 154 16.43 8.44 -2.16
N LYS A 155 17.72 8.81 -2.11
CA LYS A 155 18.31 9.80 -3.00
C LYS A 155 18.24 9.36 -4.46
N LEU A 156 18.59 8.11 -4.76
CA LEU A 156 18.51 7.54 -6.11
C LEU A 156 17.08 7.60 -6.65
N LEU A 157 16.10 7.09 -5.89
CA LEU A 157 14.70 7.12 -6.27
C LEU A 157 14.17 8.54 -6.47
N SER A 158 14.57 9.49 -5.60
CA SER A 158 14.17 10.89 -5.74
C SER A 158 14.72 11.57 -7.00
N MET A 159 15.90 11.16 -7.48
CA MET A 159 16.49 11.67 -8.73
C MET A 159 15.89 11.03 -9.99
N LYS A 160 15.55 9.73 -9.92
CA LYS A 160 15.08 8.97 -11.09
C LYS A 160 13.57 9.05 -11.31
N LEU A 161 12.79 9.40 -10.28
CA LEU A 161 11.34 9.48 -10.33
C LEU A 161 10.86 10.93 -10.48
N ASN A 162 9.80 11.11 -11.27
CA ASN A 162 9.15 12.41 -11.36
C ASN A 162 8.34 12.76 -10.07
N PRO A 163 7.97 14.04 -9.85
CA PRO A 163 7.26 14.44 -8.62
C PRO A 163 5.93 13.71 -8.37
N LYS A 164 5.23 13.25 -9.43
CA LYS A 164 3.98 12.49 -9.30
C LYS A 164 4.22 11.06 -8.81
N GLN A 165 5.33 10.47 -9.19
CA GLN A 165 5.72 9.11 -8.77
C GLN A 165 6.33 9.09 -7.36
N ASN A 166 6.96 10.18 -6.96
CA ASN A 166 7.66 10.27 -5.68
C ASN A 166 6.74 10.76 -4.57
N GLN A 167 6.20 9.84 -3.79
CA GLN A 167 5.38 10.12 -2.60
C GLN A 167 6.13 9.83 -1.28
N MET A 168 7.46 9.82 -1.34
CA MET A 168 8.30 9.67 -0.16
C MET A 168 8.26 10.96 0.67
N LYS A 169 8.33 10.82 1.99
CA LYS A 169 8.41 11.98 2.89
C LYS A 169 9.68 12.78 2.58
N LYS A 170 9.53 14.07 2.35
CA LYS A 170 10.68 14.96 2.35
C LYS A 170 11.21 14.99 3.78
N GLY A 171 12.42 14.50 3.98
CA GLY A 171 13.15 14.52 5.24
C GLY A 171 13.60 15.93 5.57
#